data_c39d05ff7f9ab6a92f0c62fc5d014779
#
_entry.id   c39d05ff7f9ab6a92f0c62fc5d014779
#
_cell.length_a   1.000
_cell.length_b   1.000
_cell.length_c   1.000
_cell.angle_alpha   90.00
_cell.angle_beta   90.00
_cell.angle_gamma   90.00
#
_symmetry.space_group_name_H-M   'P 1'
#
loop_
_entity.id
_entity.type
_entity.pdbx_description
1 polymer ?
#
loop_
_entity_poly.entity_id
_entity_poly.type
_entity_poly.pdbx_seq_one_letter_code
_entity_poly.pdbx_strand_id
1 'polypeptide(L)'
;MMPTWFMWFIVLWTIFLITVMFIGGYFMFRKFLKRFPKEDGKSILDWQDYYIEQTLHLWEEEQRQLLNDLVEPVPELFRDVAKGKIAGKIGELALQDEIDHLTQDYIIKGYILATPKRDHKFLKKKLREKNIDMTPYQDLLETS
;
A
#
# COMPACT_ATOMS: atom_id res chain seq x y z
N MET A 1 -16.48 52.79 -18.30
CA MET A 1 -15.89 52.27 -17.10
C MET A 1 -16.76 51.18 -16.48
N MET A 2 -16.17 50.02 -16.17
CA MET A 2 -16.90 48.97 -15.49
C MET A 2 -17.21 49.38 -14.04
N PRO A 3 -18.42 49.10 -13.55
CA PRO A 3 -18.73 49.29 -12.12
C PRO A 3 -17.80 48.46 -11.22
N THR A 4 -17.47 49.01 -10.06
CA THR A 4 -16.58 48.31 -9.10
C THR A 4 -17.13 46.94 -8.68
N TRP A 5 -18.46 46.82 -8.50
CA TRP A 5 -19.10 45.55 -8.16
C TRP A 5 -18.91 44.49 -9.23
N PHE A 6 -18.88 44.90 -10.49
CA PHE A 6 -18.68 43.98 -11.63
C PHE A 6 -17.25 43.43 -11.65
N MET A 7 -16.26 44.30 -11.31
CA MET A 7 -14.87 43.85 -11.19
C MET A 7 -14.71 42.82 -10.09
N TRP A 8 -15.33 43.04 -8.93
CA TRP A 8 -15.35 42.10 -7.84
C TRP A 8 -16.04 40.80 -8.22
N PHE A 9 -17.14 40.88 -8.97
CA PHE A 9 -17.84 39.72 -9.48
C PHE A 9 -16.93 38.87 -10.36
N ILE A 10 -16.19 39.48 -11.28
CA ILE A 10 -15.26 38.76 -12.16
C ILE A 10 -14.16 38.06 -11.35
N VAL A 11 -13.59 38.76 -10.37
CA VAL A 11 -12.53 38.20 -9.52
C VAL A 11 -13.04 36.99 -8.74
N LEU A 12 -14.19 37.13 -8.08
CA LEU A 12 -14.80 36.04 -7.31
C LEU A 12 -15.20 34.86 -8.21
N TRP A 13 -15.73 35.15 -9.38
CA TRP A 13 -16.11 34.13 -10.36
C TRP A 13 -14.88 33.35 -10.85
N THR A 14 -13.79 34.06 -11.14
CA THR A 14 -12.53 33.44 -11.56
C THR A 14 -11.97 32.53 -10.49
N ILE A 15 -11.96 32.99 -9.22
CA ILE A 15 -11.51 32.19 -8.08
C ILE A 15 -12.39 30.94 -7.94
N PHE A 16 -13.70 31.09 -8.09
CA PHE A 16 -14.66 29.99 -8.02
C PHE A 16 -14.38 28.95 -9.11
N LEU A 17 -14.19 29.39 -10.36
CA LEU A 17 -13.89 28.49 -11.46
C LEU A 17 -12.57 27.74 -11.27
N ILE A 18 -11.54 28.41 -10.82
CA ILE A 18 -10.23 27.80 -10.53
C ILE A 18 -10.39 26.74 -9.42
N THR A 19 -11.11 27.09 -8.36
CA THR A 19 -11.36 26.15 -7.24
C THR A 19 -12.11 24.90 -7.73
N VAL A 20 -13.16 25.09 -8.53
CA VAL A 20 -13.93 23.97 -9.11
C VAL A 20 -13.06 23.10 -9.99
N MET A 21 -12.20 23.70 -10.82
CA MET A 21 -11.27 22.96 -11.66
C MET A 21 -10.27 22.14 -10.86
N PHE A 22 -9.70 22.70 -9.79
CA PHE A 22 -8.78 21.98 -8.93
C PHE A 22 -9.46 20.79 -8.23
N ILE A 23 -10.65 21.00 -7.67
CA ILE A 23 -11.41 19.94 -7.00
C ILE A 23 -11.82 18.87 -8.01
N GLY A 24 -12.37 19.27 -9.14
CA GLY A 24 -12.78 18.34 -10.21
C GLY A 24 -11.60 17.56 -10.79
N GLY A 25 -10.48 18.23 -11.04
CA GLY A 25 -9.24 17.59 -11.52
C GLY A 25 -8.68 16.59 -10.53
N TYR A 26 -8.69 16.93 -9.23
CA TYR A 26 -8.25 16.03 -8.18
C TYR A 26 -9.10 14.75 -8.12
N PHE A 27 -10.42 14.89 -8.11
CA PHE A 27 -11.31 13.74 -8.08
C PHE A 27 -11.21 12.90 -9.36
N MET A 28 -11.11 13.55 -10.51
CA MET A 28 -10.97 12.86 -11.79
C MET A 28 -9.66 12.08 -11.86
N PHE A 29 -8.57 12.68 -11.43
CA PHE A 29 -7.26 12.03 -11.37
C PHE A 29 -7.26 10.84 -10.42
N ARG A 30 -7.88 10.99 -9.25
CA ARG A 30 -8.00 9.90 -8.27
C ARG A 30 -8.82 8.73 -8.83
N LYS A 31 -9.94 9.01 -9.51
CA LYS A 31 -10.75 7.99 -10.20
C LYS A 31 -9.97 7.34 -11.34
N PHE A 32 -9.21 8.13 -12.07
CA PHE A 32 -8.38 7.62 -13.17
C PHE A 32 -7.32 6.65 -12.66
N LEU A 33 -6.64 6.98 -11.57
CA LEU A 33 -5.65 6.09 -10.97
C LEU A 33 -6.27 4.77 -10.49
N LYS A 34 -7.48 4.82 -9.95
CA LYS A 34 -8.20 3.61 -9.54
C LYS A 34 -8.67 2.77 -10.72
N ARG A 35 -8.97 3.42 -11.84
CA ARG A 35 -9.47 2.76 -13.05
C ARG A 35 -8.40 2.47 -14.08
N PHE A 36 -7.16 2.88 -13.84
CA PHE A 36 -6.08 2.64 -14.79
C PHE A 36 -5.96 1.13 -15.01
N PRO A 37 -6.35 0.63 -16.20
CA PRO A 37 -6.46 -0.80 -16.40
C PRO A 37 -5.07 -1.42 -16.51
N LYS A 38 -4.80 -2.36 -15.64
CA LYS A 38 -3.92 -3.47 -15.96
C LYS A 38 -4.73 -4.44 -16.81
N GLU A 39 -4.09 -5.47 -17.34
CA GLU A 39 -4.64 -6.43 -18.31
C GLU A 39 -6.05 -6.94 -17.99
N ASP A 40 -6.52 -6.81 -16.75
CA ASP A 40 -7.81 -7.28 -16.27
C ASP A 40 -8.75 -6.17 -15.76
N GLY A 41 -8.40 -4.92 -16.02
CA GLY A 41 -9.24 -3.77 -15.67
C GLY A 41 -9.11 -3.27 -14.24
N LYS A 42 -8.19 -3.83 -13.44
CA LYS A 42 -7.96 -3.40 -12.06
C LYS A 42 -6.66 -2.63 -11.90
N SER A 43 -6.67 -1.58 -11.07
CA SER A 43 -5.45 -0.86 -10.72
C SER A 43 -4.62 -1.65 -9.70
N ILE A 44 -3.37 -1.21 -9.45
CA ILE A 44 -2.51 -1.83 -8.43
C ILE A 44 -3.18 -1.80 -7.05
N LEU A 45 -3.83 -0.68 -6.69
CA LEU A 45 -4.53 -0.56 -5.41
C LEU A 45 -5.74 -1.48 -5.32
N ASP A 46 -6.48 -1.63 -6.42
CA ASP A 46 -7.62 -2.54 -6.49
C ASP A 46 -7.18 -3.99 -6.30
N TRP A 47 -6.04 -4.37 -6.86
CA TRP A 47 -5.46 -5.69 -6.67
C TRP A 47 -5.02 -5.93 -5.23
N GLN A 48 -4.40 -4.94 -4.58
CA GLN A 48 -4.04 -5.05 -3.16
C GLN A 48 -5.28 -5.28 -2.31
N ASP A 49 -6.31 -4.46 -2.49
CA ASP A 49 -7.56 -4.57 -1.75
C ASP A 49 -8.23 -5.93 -2.00
N TYR A 50 -8.24 -6.38 -3.25
CA TYR A 50 -8.78 -7.69 -3.62
C TYR A 50 -8.08 -8.82 -2.86
N TYR A 51 -6.75 -8.86 -2.90
CA TYR A 51 -5.99 -9.91 -2.23
C TYR A 51 -6.15 -9.87 -0.72
N ILE A 52 -6.21 -8.69 -0.13
CA ILE A 52 -6.44 -8.54 1.30
C ILE A 52 -7.83 -9.05 1.68
N GLU A 53 -8.87 -8.66 0.95
CA GLU A 53 -10.25 -9.08 1.21
C GLU A 53 -10.40 -10.60 1.06
N GLN A 54 -9.83 -11.19 0.02
CA GLN A 54 -9.93 -12.63 -0.22
C GLN A 54 -9.22 -13.46 0.85
N THR A 55 -8.27 -12.88 1.56
CA THR A 55 -7.47 -13.58 2.56
C THR A 55 -7.71 -13.11 3.99
N LEU A 56 -8.66 -12.20 4.23
CA LEU A 56 -8.96 -11.69 5.58
C LEU A 56 -9.24 -12.81 6.59
N HIS A 57 -9.94 -13.85 6.17
CA HIS A 57 -10.26 -14.99 7.02
C HIS A 57 -9.04 -15.82 7.42
N LEU A 58 -7.91 -15.66 6.73
CA LEU A 58 -6.65 -16.35 7.03
C LEU A 58 -5.84 -15.63 8.11
N TRP A 59 -6.11 -14.33 8.32
CA TRP A 59 -5.37 -13.51 9.27
C TRP A 59 -5.92 -13.70 10.68
N GLU A 60 -5.10 -14.30 11.53
CA GLU A 60 -5.34 -14.36 12.96
C GLU A 60 -4.59 -13.22 13.68
N GLU A 61 -4.84 -13.06 14.98
CA GLU A 61 -4.21 -12.00 15.76
C GLU A 61 -2.67 -12.09 15.76
N GLU A 62 -2.12 -13.29 15.78
CA GLU A 62 -0.66 -13.51 15.73
C GLU A 62 -0.04 -12.96 14.45
N GLN A 63 -0.65 -13.24 13.30
CA GLN A 63 -0.15 -12.77 12.00
C GLN A 63 -0.26 -11.27 11.88
N ARG A 64 -1.35 -10.70 12.34
CA ARG A 64 -1.55 -9.24 12.35
C ARG A 64 -0.52 -8.55 13.22
N GLN A 65 -0.27 -9.11 14.41
CA GLN A 65 0.72 -8.58 15.34
C GLN A 65 2.13 -8.70 14.76
N LEU A 66 2.45 -9.81 14.13
CA LEU A 66 3.75 -10.00 13.49
C LEU A 66 3.99 -8.95 12.39
N LEU A 67 3.01 -8.73 11.52
CA LEU A 67 3.12 -7.71 10.47
C LEU A 67 3.30 -6.31 11.08
N ASN A 68 2.54 -5.97 12.10
CA ASN A 68 2.67 -4.69 12.80
C ASN A 68 4.07 -4.52 13.39
N ASP A 69 4.61 -5.57 13.99
CA ASP A 69 5.97 -5.56 14.57
C ASP A 69 7.04 -5.39 13.48
N LEU A 70 6.88 -6.08 12.35
CA LEU A 70 7.85 -6.00 11.26
C LEU A 70 7.89 -4.63 10.59
N VAL A 71 6.78 -3.90 10.54
CA VAL A 71 6.73 -2.56 9.96
C VAL A 71 7.03 -1.45 10.99
N GLU A 72 7.16 -1.78 12.25
CA GLU A 72 7.45 -0.80 13.31
C GLU A 72 8.69 0.06 13.03
N PRO A 73 9.84 -0.51 12.56
CA PRO A 73 11.02 0.29 12.24
C PRO A 73 10.86 1.21 11.02
N VAL A 74 9.82 1.01 10.21
CA VAL A 74 9.55 1.86 9.05
C VAL A 74 9.07 3.22 9.55
N PRO A 75 9.52 4.35 8.95
CA PRO A 75 9.03 5.67 9.33
C PRO A 75 7.50 5.74 9.32
N GLU A 76 6.93 6.37 10.34
CA GLU A 76 5.47 6.42 10.56
C GLU A 76 4.71 6.90 9.31
N LEU A 77 5.28 7.87 8.60
CA LEU A 77 4.66 8.44 7.39
C LEU A 77 4.42 7.40 6.29
N PHE A 78 5.29 6.40 6.20
CA PHE A 78 5.23 5.37 5.16
C PHE A 78 4.71 4.02 5.67
N ARG A 79 4.49 3.89 6.97
CA ARG A 79 4.15 2.62 7.61
C ARG A 79 2.86 2.01 7.08
N ASP A 80 1.81 2.81 6.93
CA ASP A 80 0.52 2.32 6.44
C ASP A 80 0.59 1.89 4.97
N VAL A 81 1.32 2.63 4.15
CA VAL A 81 1.53 2.28 2.74
C VAL A 81 2.32 0.98 2.62
N ALA A 82 3.40 0.84 3.39
CA ALA A 82 4.21 -0.37 3.41
C ALA A 82 3.39 -1.57 3.87
N LYS A 83 2.61 -1.40 4.94
CA LYS A 83 1.74 -2.44 5.47
C LYS A 83 0.71 -2.92 4.45
N GLY A 84 0.08 -2.00 3.72
CA GLY A 84 -0.88 -2.33 2.66
C GLY A 84 -0.24 -3.12 1.52
N LYS A 85 0.94 -2.72 1.06
CA LYS A 85 1.69 -3.43 0.02
C LYS A 85 2.08 -4.83 0.46
N ILE A 86 2.57 -4.95 1.68
CA ILE A 86 3.01 -6.24 2.24
C ILE A 86 1.80 -7.16 2.40
N ALA A 87 0.71 -6.68 2.98
CA ALA A 87 -0.51 -7.45 3.16
C ALA A 87 -1.10 -7.92 1.82
N GLY A 88 -1.10 -7.06 0.80
CA GLY A 88 -1.54 -7.41 -0.55
C GLY A 88 -0.68 -8.52 -1.16
N LYS A 89 0.63 -8.44 -1.00
CA LYS A 89 1.56 -9.48 -1.51
C LYS A 89 1.39 -10.80 -0.77
N ILE A 90 1.22 -10.75 0.54
CA ILE A 90 0.92 -11.94 1.35
C ILE A 90 -0.37 -12.60 0.88
N GLY A 91 -1.42 -11.81 0.64
CA GLY A 91 -2.68 -12.30 0.12
C GLY A 91 -2.54 -12.96 -1.24
N GLU A 92 -1.77 -12.35 -2.15
CA GLU A 92 -1.47 -12.92 -3.47
C GLU A 92 -0.80 -14.28 -3.35
N LEU A 93 0.25 -14.39 -2.52
CA LEU A 93 0.96 -15.65 -2.30
C LEU A 93 0.06 -16.71 -1.68
N ALA A 94 -0.77 -16.31 -0.71
CA ALA A 94 -1.71 -17.22 -0.06
C ALA A 94 -2.72 -17.81 -1.04
N LEU A 95 -3.24 -16.98 -1.95
CA LEU A 95 -4.19 -17.44 -2.97
C LEU A 95 -3.52 -18.33 -4.02
N GLN A 96 -2.29 -18.01 -4.42
CA GLN A 96 -1.54 -18.83 -5.37
C GLN A 96 -1.25 -20.22 -4.82
N ASP A 97 -0.93 -20.32 -3.54
CA ASP A 97 -0.60 -21.58 -2.89
C ASP A 97 -1.81 -22.30 -2.29
N GLU A 98 -3.00 -21.69 -2.36
CA GLU A 98 -4.25 -22.25 -1.85
C GLU A 98 -4.18 -22.71 -0.40
N ILE A 99 -3.56 -21.89 0.46
CA ILE A 99 -3.38 -22.24 1.88
C ILE A 99 -4.63 -21.94 2.70
N ASP A 100 -4.79 -22.68 3.79
CA ASP A 100 -5.93 -22.53 4.71
C ASP A 100 -5.66 -21.56 5.87
N HIS A 101 -4.40 -21.26 6.16
CA HIS A 101 -4.00 -20.33 7.19
C HIS A 101 -2.62 -19.74 6.89
N LEU A 102 -2.39 -18.52 7.36
CA LEU A 102 -1.12 -17.84 7.18
C LEU A 102 -0.09 -18.33 8.21
N THR A 103 1.13 -18.52 7.74
CA THR A 103 2.27 -18.83 8.59
C THR A 103 3.24 -17.66 8.64
N GLN A 104 4.16 -17.68 9.59
CA GLN A 104 5.23 -16.67 9.67
C GLN A 104 6.01 -16.56 8.37
N ASP A 105 6.26 -17.68 7.69
CA ASP A 105 6.97 -17.71 6.40
C ASP A 105 6.31 -16.83 5.35
N TYR A 106 4.99 -16.91 5.21
CA TYR A 106 4.26 -16.10 4.23
C TYR A 106 4.37 -14.61 4.52
N ILE A 107 4.33 -14.24 5.79
CA ILE A 107 4.44 -12.84 6.18
C ILE A 107 5.84 -12.29 5.86
N ILE A 108 6.88 -13.04 6.19
CA ILE A 108 8.26 -12.65 5.91
C ILE A 108 8.54 -12.61 4.42
N LYS A 109 8.13 -13.62 3.68
CA LYS A 109 8.28 -13.66 2.22
C LYS A 109 7.53 -12.52 1.54
N GLY A 110 6.30 -12.25 1.97
CA GLY A 110 5.50 -11.14 1.45
C GLY A 110 6.19 -9.80 1.68
N TYR A 111 6.77 -9.60 2.85
CA TYR A 111 7.54 -8.40 3.15
C TYR A 111 8.72 -8.23 2.17
N ILE A 112 9.51 -9.27 2.00
CA ILE A 112 10.68 -9.24 1.11
C ILE A 112 10.28 -8.94 -0.33
N LEU A 113 9.24 -9.60 -0.83
CA LEU A 113 8.80 -9.45 -2.21
C LEU A 113 8.07 -8.13 -2.48
N ALA A 114 7.44 -7.56 -1.48
CA ALA A 114 6.65 -6.33 -1.63
C ALA A 114 7.50 -5.06 -1.47
N THR A 115 8.70 -5.15 -0.91
CA THR A 115 9.53 -3.99 -0.59
C THR A 115 10.85 -4.01 -1.35
N PRO A 116 11.44 -2.82 -1.66
CA PRO A 116 12.75 -2.76 -2.28
C PRO A 116 13.84 -3.22 -1.31
N LYS A 117 14.96 -3.65 -1.87
CA LYS A 117 16.11 -4.17 -1.12
C LYS A 117 16.60 -3.22 -0.02
N ARG A 118 16.58 -1.92 -0.28
CA ARG A 118 16.98 -0.91 0.70
C ARG A 118 16.17 -0.93 1.99
N ASP A 119 14.91 -1.37 1.91
CA ASP A 119 14.00 -1.40 3.06
C ASP A 119 14.12 -2.70 3.85
N HIS A 120 14.84 -3.70 3.34
CA HIS A 120 15.04 -4.97 4.02
C HIS A 120 15.86 -4.85 5.30
N LYS A 121 16.60 -3.74 5.47
CA LYS A 121 17.32 -3.45 6.72
C LYS A 121 16.38 -3.40 7.94
N PHE A 122 15.18 -2.86 7.76
CA PHE A 122 14.17 -2.81 8.81
C PHE A 122 13.68 -4.20 9.19
N LEU A 123 13.45 -5.03 8.18
CA LEU A 123 13.06 -6.43 8.38
C LEU A 123 14.15 -7.22 9.10
N LYS A 124 15.39 -7.13 8.63
CA LYS A 124 16.53 -7.82 9.24
C LYS A 124 16.71 -7.44 10.70
N LYS A 125 16.59 -6.15 11.01
CA LYS A 125 16.68 -5.65 12.39
C LYS A 125 15.63 -6.29 13.27
N LYS A 126 14.37 -6.31 12.79
CA LYS A 126 13.25 -6.86 13.58
C LYS A 126 13.35 -8.36 13.74
N LEU A 127 13.79 -9.09 12.72
CA LEU A 127 14.00 -10.53 12.79
C LEU A 127 15.09 -10.87 13.82
N ARG A 128 16.16 -10.08 13.90
CA ARG A 128 17.20 -10.23 14.90
C ARG A 128 16.66 -10.00 16.32
N GLU A 129 15.85 -8.97 16.51
CA GLU A 129 15.24 -8.65 17.79
C GLU A 129 14.32 -9.78 18.27
N LYS A 130 13.63 -10.44 17.35
CA LYS A 130 12.73 -11.55 17.64
C LYS A 130 13.43 -12.90 17.68
N ASN A 131 14.73 -12.96 17.42
CA ASN A 131 15.50 -14.20 17.32
C ASN A 131 14.97 -15.17 16.26
N ILE A 132 14.48 -14.63 15.15
CA ILE A 132 14.00 -15.42 14.01
C ILE A 132 15.17 -15.73 13.09
N ASP A 133 15.31 -16.99 12.69
CA ASP A 133 16.35 -17.42 11.77
C ASP A 133 16.08 -16.86 10.37
N MET A 134 17.06 -16.14 9.81
CA MET A 134 16.97 -15.57 8.48
C MET A 134 17.50 -16.49 7.37
N THR A 135 18.11 -17.60 7.73
CA THR A 135 18.72 -18.53 6.76
C THR A 135 17.76 -18.96 5.65
N PRO A 136 16.50 -19.32 5.93
CA PRO A 136 15.54 -19.71 4.89
C PRO A 136 15.21 -18.58 3.92
N TYR A 137 15.49 -17.32 4.26
CA TYR A 137 15.12 -16.14 3.48
C TYR A 137 16.30 -15.47 2.81
N GLN A 138 17.52 -15.95 3.03
CA GLN A 138 18.73 -15.33 2.48
C GLN A 138 18.70 -15.23 0.96
N ASP A 139 18.26 -16.26 0.27
CA ASP A 139 18.17 -16.25 -1.19
C ASP A 139 17.24 -15.15 -1.69
N LEU A 140 16.09 -14.95 -1.04
CA LEU A 140 15.15 -13.90 -1.37
C LEU A 140 15.72 -12.51 -1.06
N LEU A 141 16.44 -12.38 0.05
CA LEU A 141 17.06 -11.12 0.46
C LEU A 141 18.19 -10.71 -0.45
N GLU A 142 18.91 -11.66 -1.05
CA GLU A 142 20.00 -11.39 -1.99
C GLU A 142 19.50 -11.07 -3.39
N THR A 143 18.38 -11.67 -3.81
CA THR A 143 17.86 -11.54 -5.18
C THR A 143 16.92 -10.36 -5.37
N SER A 144 16.39 -9.78 -4.30
CA SER A 144 15.42 -8.68 -4.38
C SER A 144 16.05 -7.29 -4.36
#